data_8c7a31ee95f56f38fb0f782e481bac50
#
_entry.id   8c7a31ee95f56f38fb0f782e481bac50
#
_cell.length_a   1.000
_cell.length_b   1.000
_cell.length_c   1.000
_cell.angle_alpha   90.00
_cell.angle_beta   90.00
_cell.angle_gamma   90.00
#
_symmetry.space_group_name_H-M   'P 1'
#
loop_
_entity.id
_entity.type
_entity.pdbx_description
1 polymer ?
#
loop_
_entity_poly.entity_id
_entity_poly.type
_entity_poly.pdbx_seq_one_letter_code
_entity_poly.pdbx_strand_id
1 'polypeptide(L)'
;MHRSSLVLAWALAACALAGGEGRAQAPGIGKPRPAPPATSALPALPPAIIDETLAIGGDDVEARKVETRLSVEVRVNGRGPYQFVVDSGADTSVIGLRIARDLALPLGTPATLLNMTDRNIVDRVRVDSLSLGPSVIRDLQLPALREADLGGAGMIGIDALARQRLMLDFEKRLIRIEDASRPAKSLPGDIVVTARLQRGQLILTEVKAGGLTLDAVIDTGSQITIGNSALRDKIVRRRLGTLKTVTATGVTGTTVELQIAQIGELRLGSVVLRNVPMAFADVPPFEAFGLADKPALLLGTDLLETFRRVSLDFRARKVRFQLRRCRQGIAISTSPSASLTRLSTSGQACAR
;
A
#
# COMPACT_ATOMS: atom_id res chain seq x y z
N MET A 1 -41.84 -33.61 87.34
CA MET A 1 -41.24 -32.31 87.04
C MET A 1 -40.27 -32.49 85.91
N HIS A 2 -40.71 -32.42 84.66
CA HIS A 2 -39.86 -32.47 83.48
C HIS A 2 -40.26 -31.35 82.53
N ARG A 3 -39.39 -30.41 82.38
CA ARG A 3 -39.60 -29.33 81.42
C ARG A 3 -38.95 -29.77 80.08
N SER A 4 -39.79 -29.96 79.09
CA SER A 4 -39.35 -30.16 77.72
C SER A 4 -39.14 -28.81 77.04
N SER A 5 -37.91 -28.56 76.57
CA SER A 5 -37.56 -27.39 75.77
C SER A 5 -37.66 -27.76 74.30
N LEU A 6 -38.56 -27.09 73.57
CA LEU A 6 -38.66 -27.17 72.15
C LEU A 6 -37.53 -26.31 71.56
N VAL A 7 -36.69 -26.93 70.72
CA VAL A 7 -35.70 -26.21 69.86
C VAL A 7 -36.31 -26.06 68.48
N LEU A 8 -36.60 -24.82 68.13
CA LEU A 8 -37.09 -24.45 66.81
C LEU A 8 -35.90 -24.24 65.85
N ALA A 9 -35.71 -25.18 64.91
CA ALA A 9 -34.66 -25.06 63.89
C ALA A 9 -35.18 -24.20 62.74
N TRP A 10 -34.56 -23.05 62.51
CA TRP A 10 -34.76 -22.19 61.31
C TRP A 10 -33.88 -22.73 60.21
N ALA A 11 -34.47 -23.24 59.12
CA ALA A 11 -33.79 -23.57 57.88
C ALA A 11 -33.66 -22.27 57.03
N LEU A 12 -32.47 -21.72 56.95
CA LEU A 12 -32.10 -20.64 55.99
C LEU A 12 -31.93 -21.29 54.64
N ALA A 13 -32.88 -21.09 53.71
CA ALA A 13 -32.71 -21.38 52.28
C ALA A 13 -31.85 -20.29 51.66
N ALA A 14 -30.57 -20.60 51.41
CA ALA A 14 -29.69 -19.75 50.62
C ALA A 14 -30.06 -19.93 49.14
N CYS A 15 -30.83 -19.01 48.56
CA CYS A 15 -30.92 -18.85 47.09
C CYS A 15 -29.58 -18.36 46.54
N ALA A 16 -28.78 -19.27 46.02
CA ALA A 16 -27.63 -18.91 45.20
C ALA A 16 -28.14 -18.40 43.84
N LEU A 17 -28.26 -17.08 43.69
CA LEU A 17 -28.39 -16.42 42.42
C LEU A 17 -27.06 -16.60 41.68
N ALA A 18 -26.95 -17.64 40.87
CA ALA A 18 -25.92 -17.77 39.87
C ALA A 18 -26.18 -16.71 38.78
N GLY A 19 -25.76 -15.47 39.06
CA GLY A 19 -25.63 -14.40 38.04
C GLY A 19 -24.48 -14.78 37.13
N GLY A 20 -24.76 -15.56 36.11
CA GLY A 20 -23.87 -15.70 34.97
C GLY A 20 -23.84 -14.37 34.22
N GLU A 21 -22.92 -13.47 34.58
CA GLU A 21 -22.55 -12.39 33.72
C GLU A 21 -21.95 -12.98 32.44
N GLY A 22 -22.80 -13.24 31.47
CA GLY A 22 -22.40 -13.48 30.10
C GLY A 22 -21.63 -12.23 29.64
N ARG A 23 -20.32 -12.25 29.80
CA ARG A 23 -19.44 -11.30 29.14
C ARG A 23 -19.74 -11.41 27.65
N ALA A 24 -20.52 -10.49 27.11
CA ALA A 24 -20.67 -10.33 25.67
C ALA A 24 -19.25 -10.16 25.12
N GLN A 25 -18.77 -11.19 24.45
CA GLN A 25 -17.49 -11.14 23.75
C GLN A 25 -17.60 -9.98 22.75
N ALA A 26 -16.69 -9.01 22.84
CA ALA A 26 -16.63 -7.94 21.87
C ALA A 26 -16.63 -8.55 20.45
N PRO A 27 -17.43 -8.02 19.51
CA PRO A 27 -17.50 -8.57 18.16
C PRO A 27 -16.09 -8.60 17.56
N GLY A 28 -15.65 -9.79 17.15
CA GLY A 28 -14.34 -9.99 16.54
C GLY A 28 -14.26 -9.33 15.16
N ILE A 29 -13.06 -8.99 14.72
CA ILE A 29 -12.80 -8.50 13.37
C ILE A 29 -13.18 -9.59 12.36
N GLY A 30 -14.14 -9.29 11.48
CA GLY A 30 -14.66 -10.20 10.46
C GLY A 30 -13.73 -10.28 9.23
N LYS A 31 -13.99 -11.27 8.39
CA LYS A 31 -13.35 -11.37 7.07
C LYS A 31 -13.88 -10.28 6.15
N PRO A 32 -13.09 -9.82 5.15
CA PRO A 32 -13.59 -8.95 4.07
C PRO A 32 -14.83 -9.55 3.41
N ARG A 33 -15.81 -8.72 3.11
CA ARG A 33 -17.09 -9.12 2.50
C ARG A 33 -17.30 -8.35 1.20
N PRO A 34 -17.77 -8.98 0.12
CA PRO A 34 -18.04 -8.29 -1.14
C PRO A 34 -18.91 -7.04 -0.90
N ALA A 35 -18.49 -5.91 -1.45
CA ALA A 35 -19.30 -4.70 -1.43
C ALA A 35 -20.35 -4.77 -2.57
N PRO A 36 -21.55 -4.20 -2.38
CA PRO A 36 -22.53 -4.11 -3.45
C PRO A 36 -21.95 -3.31 -4.63
N PRO A 37 -22.45 -3.56 -5.88
CA PRO A 37 -22.07 -2.75 -7.03
C PRO A 37 -22.25 -1.27 -6.74
N ALA A 38 -21.38 -0.42 -7.28
CA ALA A 38 -21.50 1.02 -7.14
C ALA A 38 -22.75 1.48 -7.92
N THR A 39 -23.85 1.71 -7.23
CA THR A 39 -25.10 2.24 -7.80
C THR A 39 -25.09 3.75 -7.94
N SER A 40 -24.11 4.42 -7.43
CA SER A 40 -23.80 5.86 -7.59
C SER A 40 -22.38 6.10 -7.11
N ALA A 41 -21.80 7.23 -7.51
CA ALA A 41 -20.43 7.59 -7.16
C ALA A 41 -20.08 7.14 -5.74
N LEU A 42 -19.01 6.34 -5.61
CA LEU A 42 -18.46 5.96 -4.32
C LEU A 42 -18.50 7.18 -3.40
N PRO A 43 -19.08 7.09 -2.19
CA PRO A 43 -18.85 8.15 -1.23
C PRO A 43 -17.34 8.30 -1.18
N ALA A 44 -16.86 9.48 -1.58
CA ALA A 44 -15.44 9.78 -1.52
C ALA A 44 -14.99 9.40 -0.12
N LEU A 45 -13.95 8.56 -0.01
CA LEU A 45 -13.25 8.43 1.26
C LEU A 45 -12.99 9.87 1.71
N PRO A 46 -13.30 10.25 2.95
CA PRO A 46 -13.00 11.59 3.40
C PRO A 46 -11.53 11.84 3.06
N PRO A 47 -11.21 13.02 2.49
CA PRO A 47 -9.82 13.34 2.22
C PRO A 47 -9.04 13.06 3.49
N ALA A 48 -7.85 12.44 3.36
CA ALA A 48 -6.99 12.17 4.50
C ALA A 48 -6.90 13.45 5.33
N ILE A 49 -7.33 13.41 6.60
CA ILE A 49 -7.19 14.54 7.50
C ILE A 49 -5.70 14.66 7.77
N ILE A 50 -5.10 15.62 7.09
CA ILE A 50 -3.67 15.89 7.22
C ILE A 50 -3.50 16.65 8.53
N ASP A 51 -2.88 16.02 9.50
CA ASP A 51 -2.45 16.70 10.72
C ASP A 51 -1.37 17.74 10.37
N GLU A 52 -1.68 19.02 10.53
CA GLU A 52 -0.77 20.13 10.23
C GLU A 52 0.43 20.21 11.19
N THR A 53 0.38 19.47 12.30
CA THR A 53 1.43 19.48 13.32
C THR A 53 2.59 18.52 12.98
N LEU A 54 2.49 17.73 11.93
CA LEU A 54 3.52 16.77 11.53
C LEU A 54 4.68 17.46 10.80
N ALA A 55 5.58 18.05 11.54
CA ALA A 55 6.89 18.45 11.04
C ALA A 55 7.86 17.27 11.21
N ILE A 56 8.19 16.57 10.11
CA ILE A 56 9.24 15.56 10.11
C ILE A 56 10.52 16.23 9.64
N GLY A 57 11.50 16.31 10.52
CA GLY A 57 12.87 16.62 10.15
C GLY A 57 13.45 15.47 9.33
N GLY A 58 14.31 15.75 8.36
CA GLY A 58 14.91 14.79 7.43
C GLY A 58 15.65 13.63 8.07
N ASP A 59 14.90 12.75 8.74
CA ASP A 59 15.45 11.59 9.42
C ASP A 59 15.52 10.39 8.47
N ASP A 60 16.64 9.69 8.56
CA ASP A 60 16.82 8.43 7.84
C ASP A 60 16.12 7.33 8.65
N VAL A 61 15.13 6.71 8.03
CA VAL A 61 14.44 5.56 8.59
C VAL A 61 14.99 4.30 7.94
N GLU A 62 15.50 3.37 8.73
CA GLU A 62 15.98 2.10 8.20
C GLU A 62 14.82 1.34 7.56
N ALA A 63 15.00 0.94 6.30
CA ALA A 63 14.01 0.23 5.54
C ALA A 63 14.50 -1.19 5.24
N ARG A 64 13.58 -2.15 5.33
CA ARG A 64 13.81 -3.52 4.88
C ARG A 64 13.12 -3.74 3.54
N LYS A 65 13.78 -4.50 2.68
CA LYS A 65 13.16 -4.92 1.42
C LYS A 65 12.31 -6.15 1.66
N VAL A 66 11.01 -6.04 1.33
CA VAL A 66 10.08 -7.16 1.26
C VAL A 66 9.79 -7.41 -0.20
N GLU A 67 10.50 -8.39 -0.78
CA GLU A 67 10.56 -8.62 -2.23
C GLU A 67 11.05 -7.36 -2.96
N THR A 68 10.18 -6.63 -3.67
CA THR A 68 10.55 -5.35 -4.31
C THR A 68 10.11 -4.12 -3.52
N ARG A 69 9.22 -4.27 -2.51
CA ARG A 69 8.69 -3.17 -1.69
C ARG A 69 9.64 -2.83 -0.56
N LEU A 70 9.54 -1.62 -0.05
CA LEU A 70 10.27 -1.17 1.14
C LEU A 70 9.31 -1.12 2.33
N SER A 71 9.79 -1.57 3.48
CA SER A 71 9.06 -1.48 4.75
C SER A 71 9.86 -0.67 5.76
N VAL A 72 9.15 -0.09 6.71
CA VAL A 72 9.68 0.76 7.79
C VAL A 72 9.18 0.29 9.15
N GLU A 73 9.92 0.64 10.18
CA GLU A 73 9.51 0.39 11.54
C GLU A 73 8.47 1.40 12.01
N VAL A 74 7.36 0.89 12.54
CA VAL A 74 6.23 1.66 13.03
C VAL A 74 5.87 1.21 14.43
N ARG A 75 5.47 2.16 15.29
CA ARG A 75 4.85 1.85 16.58
C ARG A 75 3.36 2.17 16.54
N VAL A 76 2.56 1.26 17.06
CA VAL A 76 1.11 1.38 17.17
C VAL A 76 0.78 1.53 18.66
N ASN A 77 0.16 2.65 19.07
CA ASN A 77 -0.12 2.98 20.47
C ASN A 77 1.13 2.79 21.37
N GLY A 78 2.30 3.23 20.88
CA GLY A 78 3.59 3.08 21.55
C GLY A 78 4.19 1.66 21.55
N ARG A 79 3.47 0.64 21.09
CA ARG A 79 3.93 -0.75 20.99
C ARG A 79 4.63 -1.03 19.67
N GLY A 80 5.52 -2.00 19.64
CA GLY A 80 6.31 -2.37 18.48
C GLY A 80 7.81 -2.36 18.79
N PRO A 81 8.71 -2.21 17.81
CA PRO A 81 8.41 -1.82 16.41
C PRO A 81 7.78 -2.95 15.55
N TYR A 82 6.94 -2.56 14.59
CA TYR A 82 6.35 -3.43 13.59
C TYR A 82 6.80 -3.01 12.20
N GLN A 83 6.97 -3.97 11.27
CA GLN A 83 7.38 -3.68 9.90
C GLN A 83 6.16 -3.40 9.01
N PHE A 84 5.99 -2.15 8.59
CA PHE A 84 4.92 -1.71 7.70
C PHE A 84 5.47 -1.41 6.32
N VAL A 85 4.78 -1.89 5.27
CA VAL A 85 5.11 -1.56 3.87
C VAL A 85 4.72 -0.11 3.59
N VAL A 86 5.54 0.61 2.83
CA VAL A 86 5.22 1.99 2.40
C VAL A 86 4.49 1.93 1.06
N ASP A 87 3.27 2.45 1.03
CA ASP A 87 2.36 2.38 -0.11
C ASP A 87 1.85 3.77 -0.51
N SER A 88 2.41 4.31 -1.58
CA SER A 88 1.97 5.59 -2.17
C SER A 88 0.71 5.48 -3.03
N GLY A 89 0.24 4.28 -3.28
CA GLY A 89 -1.01 3.98 -3.99
C GLY A 89 -2.23 3.86 -3.05
N ALA A 90 -2.00 3.66 -1.75
CA ALA A 90 -3.06 3.53 -0.76
C ALA A 90 -3.50 4.88 -0.19
N ASP A 91 -4.82 5.16 -0.18
CA ASP A 91 -5.40 6.37 0.41
C ASP A 91 -5.29 6.37 1.94
N THR A 92 -5.26 5.20 2.57
CA THR A 92 -5.24 5.02 4.02
C THR A 92 -4.26 3.93 4.43
N SER A 93 -3.65 4.11 5.58
CA SER A 93 -2.83 3.09 6.23
C SER A 93 -3.68 1.89 6.65
N VAL A 94 -3.05 0.73 6.76
CA VAL A 94 -3.70 -0.55 7.07
C VAL A 94 -2.92 -1.25 8.18
N ILE A 95 -3.61 -1.90 9.10
CA ILE A 95 -3.01 -2.66 10.20
C ILE A 95 -3.21 -4.17 10.02
N GLY A 96 -2.24 -4.96 10.45
CA GLY A 96 -2.35 -6.42 10.47
C GLY A 96 -3.33 -6.90 11.54
N LEU A 97 -4.10 -7.94 11.21
CA LEU A 97 -5.07 -8.56 12.12
C LEU A 97 -4.45 -9.02 13.44
N ARG A 98 -3.22 -9.54 13.39
CA ARG A 98 -2.51 -9.99 14.59
C ARG A 98 -2.24 -8.82 15.53
N ILE A 99 -1.70 -7.71 15.02
CA ILE A 99 -1.47 -6.52 15.83
C ILE A 99 -2.77 -5.98 16.40
N ALA A 100 -3.84 -5.93 15.60
CA ALA A 100 -5.13 -5.45 16.06
C ALA A 100 -5.69 -6.29 17.22
N ARG A 101 -5.48 -7.61 17.18
CA ARG A 101 -5.89 -8.54 18.26
C ARG A 101 -4.96 -8.45 19.47
N ASP A 102 -3.64 -8.49 19.27
CA ASP A 102 -2.64 -8.45 20.35
C ASP A 102 -2.73 -7.18 21.18
N LEU A 103 -3.08 -6.06 20.53
CA LEU A 103 -3.30 -4.77 21.19
C LEU A 103 -4.75 -4.55 21.63
N ALA A 104 -5.65 -5.51 21.41
CA ALA A 104 -7.07 -5.40 21.70
C ALA A 104 -7.70 -4.09 21.19
N LEU A 105 -7.37 -3.69 19.95
CA LEU A 105 -7.83 -2.42 19.37
C LEU A 105 -9.34 -2.42 19.21
N PRO A 106 -10.04 -1.34 19.65
CA PRO A 106 -11.48 -1.25 19.54
C PRO A 106 -11.93 -1.21 18.08
N LEU A 107 -13.06 -1.84 17.78
CA LEU A 107 -13.67 -1.75 16.46
C LEU A 107 -14.07 -0.29 16.13
N GLY A 108 -13.82 0.09 14.90
CA GLY A 108 -14.28 1.33 14.29
C GLY A 108 -15.47 1.09 13.37
N THR A 109 -15.84 2.11 12.59
CA THR A 109 -16.87 1.98 11.57
C THR A 109 -16.33 1.22 10.37
N PRO A 110 -16.98 0.16 9.87
CA PRO A 110 -16.56 -0.54 8.66
C PRO A 110 -16.46 0.41 7.46
N ALA A 111 -15.60 0.10 6.51
CA ALA A 111 -15.44 0.89 5.30
C ALA A 111 -15.35 0.01 4.05
N THR A 112 -15.69 0.60 2.91
CA THR A 112 -15.42 -0.04 1.62
C THR A 112 -13.98 0.17 1.24
N LEU A 113 -13.24 -0.93 1.12
CA LEU A 113 -11.87 -0.97 0.61
C LEU A 113 -11.91 -1.32 -0.88
N LEU A 114 -11.26 -0.49 -1.67
CA LEU A 114 -10.98 -0.74 -3.07
C LEU A 114 -9.51 -1.11 -3.20
N ASN A 115 -9.23 -2.29 -3.72
CA ASN A 115 -7.85 -2.76 -3.91
C ASN A 115 -7.62 -3.24 -5.35
N MET A 116 -6.47 -3.85 -5.60
CA MET A 116 -6.07 -4.31 -6.94
C MET A 116 -6.95 -5.40 -7.54
N THR A 117 -7.67 -6.14 -6.71
CA THR A 117 -8.41 -7.35 -7.15
C THR A 117 -9.90 -7.21 -7.02
N ASP A 118 -10.38 -6.40 -6.08
CA ASP A 118 -11.80 -6.35 -5.75
C ASP A 118 -12.21 -5.09 -4.97
N ARG A 119 -13.48 -5.08 -4.60
CA ARG A 119 -14.11 -4.08 -3.74
C ARG A 119 -14.82 -4.78 -2.59
N ASN A 120 -14.32 -4.59 -1.38
CA ASN A 120 -14.84 -5.26 -0.19
C ASN A 120 -15.21 -4.29 0.93
N ILE A 121 -16.19 -4.67 1.75
CA ILE A 121 -16.43 -4.08 3.05
C ILE A 121 -15.45 -4.73 4.02
N VAL A 122 -14.65 -3.93 4.72
CA VAL A 122 -13.68 -4.36 5.71
C VAL A 122 -13.94 -3.70 7.06
N ASP A 123 -13.65 -4.44 8.11
CA ASP A 123 -13.71 -3.87 9.46
C ASP A 123 -12.48 -3.00 9.69
N ARG A 124 -12.70 -1.88 10.40
CA ARG A 124 -11.62 -1.00 10.85
C ARG A 124 -11.47 -1.09 12.36
N VAL A 125 -10.27 -0.76 12.82
CA VAL A 125 -9.97 -0.61 14.23
C VAL A 125 -9.50 0.80 14.52
N ARG A 126 -9.74 1.27 15.75
CA ARG A 126 -9.29 2.57 16.23
C ARG A 126 -7.87 2.45 16.74
N VAL A 127 -7.02 3.36 16.30
CA VAL A 127 -5.62 3.48 16.70
C VAL A 127 -5.39 4.89 17.20
N ASP A 128 -5.01 5.02 18.46
CA ASP A 128 -4.79 6.34 19.09
C ASP A 128 -3.56 7.03 18.51
N SER A 129 -2.52 6.25 18.22
CA SER A 129 -1.29 6.79 17.62
C SER A 129 -0.55 5.78 16.75
N LEU A 130 -0.05 6.26 15.63
CA LEU A 130 0.86 5.56 14.74
C LEU A 130 2.13 6.40 14.63
N SER A 131 3.27 5.87 15.07
CA SER A 131 4.54 6.59 15.04
C SER A 131 5.46 6.01 13.98
N LEU A 132 5.99 6.89 13.11
CA LEU A 132 6.95 6.59 12.06
C LEU A 132 8.15 7.54 12.19
N GLY A 133 9.27 7.04 12.70
CA GLY A 133 10.39 7.91 13.11
C GLY A 133 9.91 8.94 14.15
N PRO A 134 10.22 10.23 13.96
CA PRO A 134 9.76 11.29 14.87
C PRO A 134 8.28 11.67 14.68
N SER A 135 7.64 11.18 13.64
CA SER A 135 6.26 11.54 13.31
C SER A 135 5.25 10.70 14.06
N VAL A 136 4.21 11.36 14.54
CA VAL A 136 3.09 10.69 15.22
C VAL A 136 1.78 11.15 14.60
N ILE A 137 1.02 10.19 14.06
CA ILE A 137 -0.33 10.41 13.55
C ILE A 137 -1.30 9.89 14.60
N ARG A 138 -2.40 10.59 14.83
CA ARG A 138 -3.34 10.28 15.91
C ARG A 138 -4.75 10.05 15.37
N ASP A 139 -5.57 9.41 16.22
CA ASP A 139 -7.01 9.26 16.02
C ASP A 139 -7.38 8.59 14.69
N LEU A 140 -6.69 7.51 14.35
CA LEU A 140 -6.86 6.78 13.11
C LEU A 140 -7.94 5.69 13.21
N GLN A 141 -8.63 5.43 12.10
CA GLN A 141 -9.45 4.26 11.90
C GLN A 141 -8.89 3.47 10.72
N LEU A 142 -8.15 2.41 11.01
CA LEU A 142 -7.41 1.65 10.03
C LEU A 142 -8.14 0.35 9.65
N PRO A 143 -8.26 0.02 8.35
CA PRO A 143 -8.64 -1.32 7.93
C PRO A 143 -7.74 -2.37 8.59
N ALA A 144 -8.32 -3.48 9.03
CA ALA A 144 -7.59 -4.58 9.64
C ALA A 144 -7.59 -5.80 8.70
N LEU A 145 -6.43 -6.14 8.14
CA LEU A 145 -6.27 -7.17 7.12
C LEU A 145 -5.20 -8.20 7.51
N ARG A 146 -5.16 -9.35 6.83
CA ARG A 146 -4.19 -10.41 7.12
C ARG A 146 -2.78 -9.98 6.68
N GLU A 147 -1.80 -10.16 7.53
CA GLU A 147 -0.39 -9.84 7.28
C GLU A 147 0.16 -10.57 6.05
N ALA A 148 -0.27 -11.81 5.83
CA ALA A 148 0.15 -12.60 4.67
C ALA A 148 -0.25 -11.94 3.33
N ASP A 149 -1.38 -11.23 3.30
CA ASP A 149 -1.86 -10.54 2.10
C ASP A 149 -1.22 -9.14 1.94
N LEU A 150 -0.86 -8.52 3.07
CA LEU A 150 -0.18 -7.22 3.09
C LEU A 150 1.31 -7.33 2.71
N GLY A 151 1.93 -8.49 2.99
CA GLY A 151 3.38 -8.67 2.88
C GLY A 151 4.17 -7.94 3.98
N GLY A 152 3.50 -7.59 5.09
CA GLY A 152 4.09 -6.91 6.24
C GLY A 152 3.10 -6.89 7.40
N ALA A 153 3.52 -6.33 8.53
CA ALA A 153 2.67 -6.19 9.70
C ALA A 153 1.56 -5.14 9.52
N GLY A 154 1.64 -4.35 8.44
CA GLY A 154 0.69 -3.33 8.01
C GLY A 154 1.22 -2.58 6.80
N MET A 155 0.49 -1.53 6.38
CA MET A 155 0.87 -0.63 5.28
C MET A 155 0.72 0.83 5.74
N ILE A 156 1.63 1.68 5.33
CA ILE A 156 1.58 3.13 5.50
C ILE A 156 1.09 3.74 4.20
N GLY A 157 -0.06 4.37 4.24
CA GLY A 157 -0.71 5.04 3.12
C GLY A 157 -0.44 6.56 3.08
N ILE A 158 -1.13 7.23 2.17
CA ILE A 158 -0.98 8.67 1.95
C ILE A 158 -1.52 9.49 3.12
N ASP A 159 -2.47 8.98 3.89
CA ASP A 159 -2.92 9.60 5.14
C ASP A 159 -1.75 9.94 6.08
N ALA A 160 -0.68 9.15 6.03
CA ALA A 160 0.55 9.38 6.77
C ALA A 160 1.67 10.08 5.97
N LEU A 161 1.56 10.16 4.63
CA LEU A 161 2.65 10.58 3.74
C LEU A 161 2.39 11.91 3.00
N ALA A 162 1.13 12.37 2.89
CA ALA A 162 0.73 13.44 1.95
C ALA A 162 1.44 14.80 2.14
N ARG A 163 1.96 15.11 3.33
CA ARG A 163 2.71 16.35 3.61
C ARG A 163 4.21 16.19 3.56
N GLN A 164 4.66 15.00 3.18
CA GLN A 164 6.03 14.61 3.25
C GLN A 164 6.66 14.54 1.87
N ARG A 165 7.96 14.65 1.84
CA ARG A 165 8.76 14.18 0.73
C ARG A 165 9.34 12.83 1.10
N LEU A 166 9.00 11.83 0.33
CA LEU A 166 9.46 10.48 0.54
C LEU A 166 10.59 10.19 -0.45
N MET A 167 11.78 9.86 0.03
CA MET A 167 12.89 9.41 -0.80
C MET A 167 13.16 7.94 -0.53
N LEU A 168 12.97 7.12 -1.55
CA LEU A 168 13.18 5.67 -1.56
C LEU A 168 14.56 5.40 -2.16
N ASP A 169 15.54 4.96 -1.38
CA ASP A 169 16.86 4.53 -1.84
C ASP A 169 16.88 3.00 -1.96
N PHE A 170 16.65 2.49 -3.16
CA PHE A 170 16.60 1.05 -3.43
C PHE A 170 17.98 0.39 -3.39
N GLU A 171 19.06 1.15 -3.50
CA GLU A 171 20.41 0.64 -3.39
C GLU A 171 20.83 0.46 -1.93
N LYS A 172 20.54 1.45 -1.09
CA LYS A 172 20.85 1.43 0.33
C LYS A 172 19.76 0.76 1.19
N ARG A 173 18.58 0.50 0.62
CA ARG A 173 17.39 0.03 1.35
C ARG A 173 17.01 0.99 2.48
N LEU A 174 16.92 2.27 2.13
CA LEU A 174 16.66 3.34 3.07
C LEU A 174 15.46 4.15 2.57
N ILE A 175 14.57 4.51 3.47
CA ILE A 175 13.54 5.52 3.24
C ILE A 175 13.94 6.75 4.04
N ARG A 176 14.02 7.89 3.35
CA ARG A 176 14.16 9.19 4.00
C ARG A 176 12.84 9.93 3.88
N ILE A 177 12.36 10.39 5.01
CA ILE A 177 11.13 11.15 5.11
C ILE A 177 11.54 12.59 5.47
N GLU A 178 11.18 13.54 4.60
CA GLU A 178 11.53 14.94 4.75
C GLU A 178 10.26 15.80 4.79
N ASP A 179 10.32 16.88 5.55
CA ASP A 179 9.28 17.91 5.51
C ASP A 179 9.22 18.55 4.13
N ALA A 180 8.08 18.36 3.43
CA ALA A 180 7.86 18.93 2.11
C ALA A 180 7.71 20.46 2.11
N SER A 181 7.60 21.13 3.28
CA SER A 181 7.61 22.59 3.38
C SER A 181 8.97 23.19 3.05
N ARG A 182 10.05 22.43 3.27
CA ARG A 182 11.41 22.85 2.93
C ARG A 182 11.71 22.56 1.46
N PRO A 183 12.45 23.45 0.77
CA PRO A 183 12.87 23.20 -0.60
C PRO A 183 13.63 21.88 -0.75
N ALA A 184 13.30 21.10 -1.75
CA ALA A 184 14.05 19.87 -2.04
C ALA A 184 15.49 20.22 -2.46
N LYS A 185 16.47 19.56 -1.86
CA LYS A 185 17.85 19.62 -2.36
C LYS A 185 17.91 18.93 -3.72
N SER A 186 18.32 19.65 -4.76
CA SER A 186 18.63 19.05 -6.05
C SER A 186 19.97 18.33 -5.94
N LEU A 187 19.98 17.07 -6.36
CA LEU A 187 21.20 16.28 -6.42
C LEU A 187 21.69 16.21 -7.88
N PRO A 188 23.01 16.19 -8.14
CA PRO A 188 23.52 15.97 -9.49
C PRO A 188 22.95 14.69 -10.10
N GLY A 189 22.41 14.79 -11.32
CA GLY A 189 21.80 13.67 -12.03
C GLY A 189 20.33 13.37 -11.66
N ASP A 190 19.68 14.25 -10.90
CA ASP A 190 18.24 14.16 -10.68
C ASP A 190 17.46 14.41 -11.97
N ILE A 191 16.58 13.48 -12.31
CA ILE A 191 15.62 13.60 -13.40
C ILE A 191 14.27 13.90 -12.76
N VAL A 192 13.74 15.09 -13.04
CA VAL A 192 12.49 15.58 -12.43
C VAL A 192 11.36 15.45 -13.41
N VAL A 193 10.30 14.75 -13.01
CA VAL A 193 9.07 14.61 -13.76
C VAL A 193 7.94 15.27 -13.01
N THR A 194 7.17 16.10 -13.72
CA THR A 194 5.98 16.74 -13.15
C THR A 194 4.85 15.71 -13.00
N ALA A 195 4.13 15.80 -11.90
CA ALA A 195 2.97 14.97 -11.61
C ALA A 195 1.74 15.86 -11.35
N ARG A 196 0.57 15.31 -11.54
CA ARG A 196 -0.67 15.86 -10.98
C ARG A 196 -1.05 15.08 -9.71
N LEU A 197 -1.74 15.73 -8.80
CA LEU A 197 -2.33 15.06 -7.64
C LEU A 197 -3.77 14.69 -7.96
N GLN A 198 -4.13 13.44 -7.72
CA GLN A 198 -5.51 12.99 -7.79
C GLN A 198 -5.77 12.03 -6.62
N ARG A 199 -6.73 12.36 -5.77
CA ARG A 199 -7.04 11.61 -4.53
C ARG A 199 -5.81 11.42 -3.61
N GLY A 200 -4.85 12.35 -3.65
CA GLY A 200 -3.61 12.27 -2.87
C GLY A 200 -2.45 11.58 -3.60
N GLN A 201 -2.70 10.75 -4.60
CA GLN A 201 -1.65 10.04 -5.33
C GLN A 201 -1.01 10.91 -6.41
N LEU A 202 0.27 10.62 -6.68
CA LEU A 202 1.03 11.26 -7.74
C LEU A 202 0.83 10.53 -9.08
N ILE A 203 0.31 11.24 -10.06
CA ILE A 203 0.12 10.74 -11.42
C ILE A 203 1.08 11.46 -12.35
N LEU A 204 2.01 10.72 -12.94
CA LEU A 204 2.91 11.24 -13.98
C LEU A 204 2.15 11.39 -15.29
N THR A 205 2.25 12.57 -15.90
CA THR A 205 1.54 12.92 -17.14
C THR A 205 2.43 12.93 -18.38
N GLU A 206 3.74 12.86 -18.20
CA GLU A 206 4.73 12.85 -19.28
C GLU A 206 5.29 11.45 -19.57
N VAL A 207 4.43 10.43 -19.43
CA VAL A 207 4.80 9.04 -19.67
C VAL A 207 4.40 8.63 -21.06
N LYS A 208 5.29 7.90 -21.77
CA LYS A 208 5.01 7.36 -23.09
C LYS A 208 5.37 5.89 -23.19
N ALA A 209 4.49 5.08 -23.79
CA ALA A 209 4.77 3.70 -24.13
C ALA A 209 4.53 3.47 -25.62
N GLY A 210 5.56 2.99 -26.35
CA GLY A 210 5.45 2.79 -27.78
C GLY A 210 5.05 4.06 -28.56
N GLY A 211 5.40 5.23 -28.08
CA GLY A 211 5.04 6.55 -28.65
C GLY A 211 3.68 7.10 -28.18
N LEU A 212 2.87 6.31 -27.49
CA LEU A 212 1.57 6.72 -26.95
C LEU A 212 1.75 7.42 -25.59
N THR A 213 1.19 8.61 -25.43
CA THR A 213 1.14 9.30 -24.13
C THR A 213 0.09 8.69 -23.23
N LEU A 214 0.41 8.52 -21.94
CA LEU A 214 -0.43 7.89 -20.95
C LEU A 214 -0.21 8.49 -19.55
N ASP A 215 -1.15 8.23 -18.66
CA ASP A 215 -1.06 8.57 -17.25
C ASP A 215 -0.45 7.38 -16.45
N ALA A 216 0.49 7.66 -15.54
CA ALA A 216 1.08 6.64 -14.68
C ALA A 216 0.96 7.02 -13.20
N VAL A 217 0.22 6.25 -12.44
CA VAL A 217 0.09 6.38 -10.98
C VAL A 217 1.30 5.74 -10.32
N ILE A 218 1.97 6.46 -9.42
CA ILE A 218 3.08 5.89 -8.63
C ILE A 218 2.49 5.05 -7.50
N ASP A 219 2.81 3.75 -7.50
CA ASP A 219 2.30 2.78 -6.54
C ASP A 219 3.46 1.97 -5.93
N THR A 220 3.95 2.40 -4.77
CA THR A 220 5.04 1.72 -4.05
C THR A 220 4.56 0.50 -3.25
N GLY A 221 3.26 0.31 -3.12
CA GLY A 221 2.64 -0.86 -2.51
C GLY A 221 2.52 -2.03 -3.47
N SER A 222 2.44 -1.76 -4.79
CA SER A 222 2.41 -2.81 -5.80
C SER A 222 3.80 -3.31 -6.15
N GLN A 223 3.96 -4.62 -6.23
CA GLN A 223 5.20 -5.26 -6.67
C GLN A 223 5.34 -5.34 -8.18
N ILE A 224 4.24 -5.13 -8.90
CA ILE A 224 4.13 -5.34 -10.34
C ILE A 224 3.56 -4.09 -11.00
N THR A 225 4.19 -3.64 -12.07
CA THR A 225 3.65 -2.57 -12.92
C THR A 225 2.53 -3.13 -13.79
N ILE A 226 1.35 -2.49 -13.72
CA ILE A 226 0.14 -2.94 -14.42
C ILE A 226 -0.35 -1.84 -15.36
N GLY A 227 -0.55 -2.17 -16.64
CA GLY A 227 -1.28 -1.38 -17.60
C GLY A 227 -2.74 -1.81 -17.69
N ASN A 228 -3.64 -0.89 -18.04
CA ASN A 228 -5.03 -1.25 -18.31
C ASN A 228 -5.21 -1.81 -19.75
N SER A 229 -6.39 -2.32 -20.04
CA SER A 229 -6.73 -2.84 -21.38
C SER A 229 -6.66 -1.76 -22.45
N ALA A 230 -7.04 -0.52 -22.13
CA ALA A 230 -6.97 0.61 -23.06
C ALA A 230 -5.53 0.90 -23.52
N LEU A 231 -4.54 0.68 -22.66
CA LEU A 231 -3.13 0.74 -23.01
C LEU A 231 -2.71 -0.50 -23.80
N ARG A 232 -3.01 -1.71 -23.30
CA ARG A 232 -2.67 -2.99 -23.95
C ARG A 232 -3.10 -2.98 -25.41
N ASP A 233 -4.34 -2.66 -25.68
CA ASP A 233 -4.95 -2.76 -27.02
C ASP A 233 -4.30 -1.81 -28.02
N LYS A 234 -3.73 -0.70 -27.56
CA LYS A 234 -3.02 0.24 -28.43
C LYS A 234 -1.58 -0.14 -28.72
N ILE A 235 -0.87 -0.74 -27.76
CA ILE A 235 0.56 -1.02 -27.91
C ILE A 235 0.86 -2.46 -28.30
N VAL A 236 -0.01 -3.40 -27.97
CA VAL A 236 0.20 -4.85 -28.23
C VAL A 236 -0.43 -5.27 -29.58
N ARG A 237 -1.35 -4.51 -30.16
CA ARG A 237 -2.07 -4.83 -31.42
C ARG A 237 -1.19 -5.27 -32.59
N ARG A 238 0.08 -4.92 -32.63
CA ARG A 238 0.98 -5.22 -33.76
C ARG A 238 1.94 -6.40 -33.50
N ARG A 239 1.95 -6.98 -32.28
CA ARG A 239 2.89 -8.05 -31.91
C ARG A 239 2.24 -9.05 -30.94
N LEU A 240 1.05 -9.53 -31.26
CA LEU A 240 0.39 -10.59 -30.51
C LEU A 240 1.17 -11.92 -30.65
N GLY A 241 2.32 -12.01 -29.99
CA GLY A 241 2.76 -13.30 -29.49
C GLY A 241 1.82 -13.74 -28.38
N THR A 242 1.75 -15.03 -28.08
CA THR A 242 0.94 -15.60 -27.01
C THR A 242 1.19 -14.85 -25.70
N LEU A 243 0.20 -14.07 -25.24
CA LEU A 243 0.27 -13.43 -23.93
C LEU A 243 0.26 -14.53 -22.87
N LYS A 244 1.21 -14.47 -21.97
CA LYS A 244 1.23 -15.38 -20.82
C LYS A 244 0.27 -14.82 -19.77
N THR A 245 -0.60 -15.68 -19.24
CA THR A 245 -1.46 -15.34 -18.11
C THR A 245 -0.82 -15.80 -16.82
N VAL A 246 -0.87 -14.94 -15.81
CA VAL A 246 -0.40 -15.21 -14.44
C VAL A 246 -1.44 -14.72 -13.46
N THR A 247 -1.42 -15.24 -12.24
CA THR A 247 -2.33 -14.83 -11.18
C THR A 247 -1.60 -13.97 -10.15
N ALA A 248 -2.21 -12.87 -9.73
CA ALA A 248 -1.76 -12.06 -8.60
C ALA A 248 -2.80 -12.06 -7.49
N THR A 249 -2.36 -11.95 -6.24
CA THR A 249 -3.22 -11.90 -5.06
C THR A 249 -3.23 -10.51 -4.47
N GLY A 250 -4.40 -9.94 -4.25
CA GLY A 250 -4.60 -8.63 -3.60
C GLY A 250 -4.58 -8.72 -2.08
N VAL A 251 -4.63 -7.56 -1.42
CA VAL A 251 -4.56 -7.41 0.04
C VAL A 251 -5.75 -8.00 0.81
N THR A 252 -6.81 -8.38 0.12
CA THR A 252 -7.98 -9.08 0.69
C THR A 252 -7.92 -10.60 0.50
N GLY A 253 -6.85 -11.11 -0.13
CA GLY A 253 -6.66 -12.52 -0.45
C GLY A 253 -7.37 -12.98 -1.73
N THR A 254 -8.03 -12.07 -2.45
CA THR A 254 -8.66 -12.33 -3.75
C THR A 254 -7.62 -12.30 -4.85
N THR A 255 -7.81 -13.09 -5.90
CA THR A 255 -6.89 -13.19 -7.03
C THR A 255 -7.43 -12.50 -8.28
N VAL A 256 -6.52 -12.01 -9.13
CA VAL A 256 -6.80 -11.46 -10.45
C VAL A 256 -5.86 -12.08 -11.47
N GLU A 257 -6.36 -12.34 -12.66
CA GLU A 257 -5.54 -12.78 -13.79
C GLU A 257 -4.91 -11.57 -14.48
N LEU A 258 -3.60 -11.66 -14.71
CA LEU A 258 -2.79 -10.65 -15.39
C LEU A 258 -2.24 -11.24 -16.69
N GLN A 259 -2.34 -10.49 -17.77
CA GLN A 259 -1.68 -10.81 -19.03
C GLN A 259 -0.32 -10.15 -19.09
N ILE A 260 0.74 -10.91 -19.36
CA ILE A 260 2.10 -10.38 -19.44
C ILE A 260 2.50 -10.15 -20.89
N ALA A 261 2.99 -8.94 -21.18
CA ALA A 261 3.61 -8.62 -22.46
C ALA A 261 4.90 -7.82 -22.25
N GLN A 262 5.76 -7.81 -23.26
CA GLN A 262 6.97 -7.00 -23.28
C GLN A 262 6.74 -5.72 -24.09
N ILE A 263 6.98 -4.58 -23.44
CA ILE A 263 6.89 -3.26 -24.06
C ILE A 263 8.27 -2.87 -24.56
N GLY A 264 8.39 -2.52 -25.83
CA GLY A 264 9.69 -2.16 -26.42
C GLY A 264 10.33 -0.94 -25.78
N GLU A 265 9.54 0.08 -25.47
CA GLU A 265 10.00 1.33 -24.86
C GLU A 265 8.94 1.91 -23.92
N LEU A 266 9.38 2.29 -22.72
CA LEU A 266 8.65 3.10 -21.75
C LEU A 266 9.47 4.33 -21.40
N ARG A 267 8.90 5.52 -21.58
CA ARG A 267 9.57 6.79 -21.32
C ARG A 267 8.93 7.50 -20.14
N LEU A 268 9.75 7.85 -19.15
CA LEU A 268 9.37 8.62 -17.96
C LEU A 268 10.11 9.96 -17.99
N GLY A 269 9.50 11.00 -18.55
CA GLY A 269 10.18 12.26 -18.84
C GLY A 269 11.37 12.04 -19.80
N SER A 270 12.59 12.34 -19.37
CA SER A 270 13.82 12.11 -20.14
C SER A 270 14.38 10.69 -20.03
N VAL A 271 13.87 9.86 -19.10
CA VAL A 271 14.32 8.47 -18.93
C VAL A 271 13.66 7.56 -19.95
N VAL A 272 14.45 6.71 -20.59
CA VAL A 272 13.98 5.70 -21.53
C VAL A 272 14.33 4.30 -20.98
N LEU A 273 13.31 3.50 -20.70
CA LEU A 273 13.43 2.10 -20.35
C LEU A 273 13.08 1.26 -21.57
N ARG A 274 13.88 0.22 -21.86
CA ARG A 274 13.66 -0.65 -23.02
C ARG A 274 13.38 -2.08 -22.59
N ASN A 275 12.62 -2.80 -23.43
CA ASN A 275 12.26 -4.19 -23.19
C ASN A 275 11.62 -4.39 -21.80
N VAL A 276 10.63 -3.57 -21.49
CA VAL A 276 9.96 -3.53 -20.19
C VAL A 276 8.88 -4.62 -20.15
N PRO A 277 9.02 -5.65 -19.31
CA PRO A 277 7.93 -6.58 -19.05
C PRO A 277 6.84 -5.85 -18.24
N MET A 278 5.59 -6.03 -18.63
CA MET A 278 4.45 -5.36 -18.03
C MET A 278 3.25 -6.30 -17.94
N ALA A 279 2.55 -6.24 -16.84
CA ALA A 279 1.27 -6.90 -16.67
C ALA A 279 0.13 -6.02 -17.20
N PHE A 280 -0.98 -6.66 -17.62
CA PHE A 280 -2.18 -5.97 -18.06
C PHE A 280 -3.41 -6.58 -17.41
N ALA A 281 -4.21 -5.73 -16.80
CA ALA A 281 -5.55 -6.05 -16.28
C ALA A 281 -6.32 -4.76 -16.03
N ASP A 282 -7.65 -4.84 -16.12
CA ASP A 282 -8.52 -3.74 -15.67
C ASP A 282 -8.78 -3.93 -14.17
N VAL A 283 -7.95 -3.29 -13.38
CA VAL A 283 -8.03 -3.35 -11.92
C VAL A 283 -8.80 -2.15 -11.37
N PRO A 284 -9.54 -2.32 -10.25
CA PRO A 284 -10.39 -1.27 -9.68
C PRO A 284 -9.74 0.11 -9.47
N PRO A 285 -8.45 0.24 -9.15
CA PRO A 285 -7.81 1.54 -9.05
C PRO A 285 -7.89 2.41 -10.31
N PHE A 286 -7.87 1.82 -11.52
CA PHE A 286 -8.03 2.61 -12.75
C PHE A 286 -9.37 3.33 -12.81
N GLU A 287 -10.45 2.66 -12.39
CA GLU A 287 -11.76 3.27 -12.29
C GLU A 287 -11.78 4.38 -11.23
N ALA A 288 -11.22 4.11 -10.05
CA ALA A 288 -11.14 5.07 -8.95
C ALA A 288 -10.40 6.36 -9.34
N PHE A 289 -9.38 6.27 -10.20
CA PHE A 289 -8.63 7.42 -10.70
C PHE A 289 -9.22 8.02 -11.99
N GLY A 290 -10.35 7.51 -12.50
CA GLY A 290 -10.94 7.96 -13.77
C GLY A 290 -10.04 7.70 -14.97
N LEU A 291 -9.32 6.59 -14.94
CA LEU A 291 -8.34 6.16 -15.94
C LEU A 291 -8.76 4.88 -16.68
N ALA A 292 -9.95 4.32 -16.40
CA ALA A 292 -10.37 3.05 -16.98
C ALA A 292 -10.42 3.07 -18.53
N ASP A 293 -10.90 4.16 -19.11
CA ASP A 293 -11.09 4.30 -20.57
C ASP A 293 -9.90 4.95 -21.28
N LYS A 294 -8.84 5.28 -20.58
CA LYS A 294 -7.63 5.95 -21.09
C LYS A 294 -6.41 5.06 -20.88
N PRO A 295 -5.44 5.09 -21.83
CA PRO A 295 -4.16 4.41 -21.58
C PRO A 295 -3.53 4.85 -20.27
N ALA A 296 -3.34 3.91 -19.36
CA ALA A 296 -2.81 4.20 -18.03
C ALA A 296 -1.98 3.04 -17.46
N LEU A 297 -1.10 3.36 -16.51
CA LEU A 297 -0.33 2.41 -15.70
C LEU A 297 -0.52 2.66 -14.21
N LEU A 298 -0.40 1.60 -13.44
CA LEU A 298 0.08 1.62 -12.05
C LEU A 298 1.56 1.26 -12.07
N LEU A 299 2.43 2.18 -11.70
CA LEU A 299 3.87 2.03 -11.76
C LEU A 299 4.38 1.41 -10.46
N GLY A 300 4.61 0.10 -10.50
CA GLY A 300 5.00 -0.70 -9.35
C GLY A 300 6.49 -0.64 -9.02
N THR A 301 6.85 -1.28 -7.90
CA THR A 301 8.22 -1.29 -7.39
C THR A 301 9.18 -2.12 -8.25
N ASP A 302 8.69 -3.04 -9.07
CA ASP A 302 9.49 -3.75 -10.08
C ASP A 302 10.20 -2.80 -11.05
N LEU A 303 9.52 -1.73 -11.49
CA LEU A 303 10.13 -0.67 -12.29
C LEU A 303 10.83 0.40 -11.44
N LEU A 304 10.24 0.81 -10.33
CA LEU A 304 10.84 1.83 -9.48
C LEU A 304 12.21 1.41 -8.94
N GLU A 305 12.42 0.15 -8.62
CA GLU A 305 13.71 -0.35 -8.14
C GLU A 305 14.82 -0.44 -9.23
N THR A 306 14.48 -0.21 -10.51
CA THR A 306 15.51 -0.07 -11.56
C THR A 306 16.31 1.20 -11.38
N PHE A 307 15.75 2.19 -10.70
CA PHE A 307 16.44 3.41 -10.28
C PHE A 307 17.25 3.17 -8.99
N ARG A 308 18.23 4.02 -8.77
CA ARG A 308 18.93 4.10 -7.50
C ARG A 308 18.04 4.67 -6.43
N ARG A 309 17.40 5.83 -6.76
CA ARG A 309 16.50 6.55 -5.87
C ARG A 309 15.29 7.04 -6.61
N VAL A 310 14.17 7.04 -5.90
CA VAL A 310 12.94 7.68 -6.33
C VAL A 310 12.46 8.57 -5.20
N SER A 311 12.27 9.86 -5.48
CA SER A 311 11.73 10.81 -4.50
C SER A 311 10.35 11.27 -4.91
N LEU A 312 9.39 11.13 -4.00
CA LEU A 312 7.99 11.53 -4.17
C LEU A 312 7.75 12.80 -3.36
N ASP A 313 7.51 13.91 -4.05
CA ASP A 313 7.18 15.19 -3.44
C ASP A 313 5.72 15.51 -3.71
N PHE A 314 4.86 15.13 -2.77
CA PHE A 314 3.41 15.27 -2.90
C PHE A 314 2.99 16.75 -2.95
N ARG A 315 3.64 17.61 -2.17
CA ARG A 315 3.34 19.04 -2.14
C ARG A 315 3.77 19.75 -3.43
N ALA A 316 4.99 19.51 -3.88
CA ALA A 316 5.50 20.09 -5.12
C ALA A 316 4.96 19.39 -6.37
N ARG A 317 4.25 18.25 -6.23
CA ARG A 317 3.77 17.42 -7.34
C ARG A 317 4.89 17.03 -8.30
N LYS A 318 5.98 16.55 -7.74
CA LYS A 318 7.18 16.17 -8.50
C LYS A 318 7.66 14.79 -8.09
N VAL A 319 8.10 14.03 -9.08
CA VAL A 319 8.83 12.79 -8.85
C VAL A 319 10.24 12.98 -9.39
N ARG A 320 11.22 12.62 -8.58
CA ARG A 320 12.64 12.67 -8.98
C ARG A 320 13.17 11.27 -9.07
N PHE A 321 13.80 10.98 -10.18
CA PHE A 321 14.46 9.71 -10.42
C PHE A 321 15.98 9.94 -10.46
N GLN A 322 16.73 9.08 -9.78
CA GLN A 322 18.19 9.04 -9.86
C GLN A 322 18.62 7.69 -10.41
N LEU A 323 19.38 7.72 -11.51
CA LEU A 323 19.86 6.52 -12.15
C LEU A 323 20.91 5.79 -11.30
N ARG A 324 20.96 4.47 -11.43
CA ARG A 324 22.06 3.66 -10.87
C ARG A 324 23.35 3.97 -11.60
N ARG A 325 24.46 3.95 -10.87
CA ARG A 325 25.79 3.89 -11.52
C ARG A 325 25.98 2.46 -12.00
N CYS A 326 26.06 2.28 -13.32
CA CYS A 326 26.36 0.95 -13.86
C CYS A 326 27.78 0.52 -13.45
N ARG A 327 27.87 -0.55 -12.66
CA ARG A 327 29.07 -1.37 -12.60
C ARG A 327 28.97 -2.40 -13.73
N GLN A 328 29.99 -2.50 -14.57
CA GLN A 328 30.05 -3.55 -15.59
C GLN A 328 29.96 -4.94 -14.91
N GLY A 329 29.00 -5.72 -15.37
CA GLY A 329 28.93 -7.16 -15.13
C GLY A 329 28.20 -7.59 -13.86
N ILE A 330 26.87 -7.67 -13.90
CA ILE A 330 26.12 -8.64 -13.08
C ILE A 330 25.03 -9.23 -14.00
N ALA A 331 25.21 -10.50 -14.39
CA ALA A 331 24.14 -11.32 -14.94
C ALA A 331 23.18 -11.69 -13.80
N ILE A 332 21.89 -11.38 -13.94
CA ILE A 332 20.88 -11.80 -12.97
C ILE A 332 20.41 -13.19 -13.41
N SER A 333 20.74 -14.20 -12.61
CA SER A 333 20.22 -15.56 -12.76
C SER A 333 18.78 -15.60 -12.26
N THR A 334 17.83 -16.02 -13.11
CA THR A 334 16.47 -16.30 -12.73
C THR A 334 16.31 -17.77 -12.39
N SER A 335 15.90 -18.09 -11.16
CA SER A 335 15.50 -19.45 -10.79
C SER A 335 14.10 -19.76 -11.36
N PRO A 336 13.87 -21.00 -11.86
CA PRO A 336 12.65 -21.34 -12.57
C PRO A 336 11.50 -21.85 -11.68
N SER A 337 11.48 -21.57 -10.40
CA SER A 337 10.39 -22.07 -9.54
C SER A 337 9.54 -20.97 -8.97
N ALA A 338 8.26 -21.06 -9.33
CA ALA A 338 7.11 -20.53 -8.59
C ALA A 338 6.56 -19.14 -8.95
N SER A 339 5.44 -18.85 -8.41
CA SER A 339 4.61 -17.66 -8.51
C SER A 339 5.36 -16.38 -8.90
N LEU A 340 4.86 -15.67 -9.88
CA LEU A 340 5.43 -14.41 -10.35
C LEU A 340 5.28 -13.36 -9.25
N THR A 341 6.35 -13.20 -8.49
CA THR A 341 6.48 -12.10 -7.52
C THR A 341 7.21 -10.90 -8.13
N ARG A 342 7.80 -11.06 -9.32
CA ARG A 342 8.59 -10.01 -9.97
C ARG A 342 8.64 -10.17 -11.49
N LEU A 343 8.41 -9.06 -12.20
CA LEU A 343 8.81 -8.89 -13.59
C LEU A 343 10.20 -8.24 -13.62
N SER A 344 11.21 -8.91 -14.21
CA SER A 344 12.55 -8.33 -14.29
C SER A 344 12.76 -7.61 -15.62
N THR A 345 13.27 -6.39 -15.57
CA THR A 345 13.74 -5.70 -16.75
C THR A 345 15.17 -6.10 -17.06
N SER A 346 15.49 -6.40 -18.31
CA SER A 346 16.86 -6.63 -18.77
C SER A 346 17.72 -5.36 -18.89
N GLY A 347 17.11 -4.20 -18.65
CA GLY A 347 17.75 -2.89 -18.73
C GLY A 347 17.79 -2.20 -17.38
N GLN A 348 18.98 -1.91 -16.86
CA GLN A 348 19.12 -1.01 -15.72
C GLN A 348 19.11 0.43 -16.24
N ALA A 349 18.37 1.32 -15.56
CA ALA A 349 18.46 2.76 -15.81
C ALA A 349 19.81 3.27 -15.25
N CYS A 350 20.79 3.40 -16.11
CA CYS A 350 22.16 3.79 -15.73
C CYS A 350 22.50 5.19 -16.22
N ALA A 351 23.22 5.95 -15.39
CA ALA A 351 23.94 7.14 -15.83
C ALA A 351 25.20 6.70 -16.62
N ARG A 352 25.38 7.22 -17.81
CA ARG A 352 26.62 7.09 -18.58
C ARG A 352 27.68 8.05 -18.06
#